data_79b0fc5913e5a0af8efacf6e15d08ef5
#
_entry.id   79b0fc5913e5a0af8efacf6e15d08ef5
#
_cell.length_a   1.000
_cell.length_b   1.000
_cell.length_c   1.000
_cell.angle_alpha   90.00
_cell.angle_beta   90.00
_cell.angle_gamma   90.00
#
_symmetry.space_group_name_H-M   'P 1'
#
loop_
_entity.id
_entity.type
_entity.pdbx_description
1 polymer ?
#
loop_
_entity_poly.entity_id
_entity_poly.type
_entity_poly.pdbx_seq_one_letter_code
_entity_poly.pdbx_strand_id
1 'polypeptide(L)'
;MLTPETVATGVHLTTSTVKKYLAALVAKKLIGEDGTPILKYKDKNFFTLPNEVFLLRLPPSAFMIYAYLLLIEDRRTHTCHPSYNTIAAATGLAKNTTMKSVNMLLEMGLITVESSSYFDKHGLKWKGNNLYTILPVGVTMDVFYQRQLHQLELDAELRRVLRQQVEY
;
A
#
# COMPACT_ATOMS: atom_id res chain seq x y z
N MET A 1 14.89 -20.09 -7.87
CA MET A 1 15.23 -18.99 -8.78
C MET A 1 13.97 -18.18 -9.04
N LEU A 2 14.01 -16.87 -8.85
CA LEU A 2 12.85 -15.99 -9.09
C LEU A 2 12.69 -15.82 -10.60
N THR A 3 11.66 -16.45 -11.19
CA THR A 3 11.33 -16.25 -12.60
C THR A 3 10.36 -15.07 -12.75
N PRO A 4 10.37 -14.34 -13.89
CA PRO A 4 9.41 -13.26 -14.12
C PRO A 4 7.95 -13.69 -13.99
N GLU A 5 7.65 -14.95 -14.27
CA GLU A 5 6.31 -15.57 -14.15
C GLU A 5 5.89 -15.70 -12.68
N THR A 6 6.78 -16.22 -11.81
CA THR A 6 6.49 -16.35 -10.37
C THR A 6 6.34 -14.99 -9.71
N VAL A 7 7.15 -14.00 -10.10
CA VAL A 7 7.02 -12.62 -9.61
C VAL A 7 5.70 -12.02 -10.10
N ALA A 8 5.34 -12.20 -11.36
CA ALA A 8 4.11 -11.66 -11.95
C ALA A 8 2.85 -12.15 -11.21
N THR A 9 2.82 -13.43 -10.86
CA THR A 9 1.73 -14.02 -10.07
C THR A 9 1.68 -13.42 -8.66
N GLY A 10 2.83 -13.29 -7.99
CA GLY A 10 2.90 -12.78 -6.61
C GLY A 10 2.53 -11.29 -6.48
N VAL A 11 2.83 -10.47 -7.49
CA VAL A 11 2.52 -9.03 -7.49
C VAL A 11 1.30 -8.66 -8.34
N HIS A 12 0.59 -9.64 -8.90
CA HIS A 12 -0.61 -9.44 -9.74
C HIS A 12 -0.39 -8.50 -10.93
N LEU A 13 0.77 -8.57 -11.56
CA LEU A 13 1.14 -7.84 -12.76
C LEU A 13 1.31 -8.78 -13.96
N THR A 14 1.27 -8.22 -15.18
CA THR A 14 1.60 -9.01 -16.37
C THR A 14 3.10 -9.32 -16.42
N THR A 15 3.47 -10.48 -16.95
CA THR A 15 4.88 -10.89 -17.12
C THR A 15 5.69 -9.85 -17.93
N SER A 16 5.07 -9.24 -18.93
CA SER A 16 5.69 -8.15 -19.72
C SER A 16 6.05 -6.94 -18.85
N THR A 17 5.14 -6.50 -17.98
CA THR A 17 5.36 -5.41 -17.03
C THR A 17 6.47 -5.76 -16.04
N VAL A 18 6.46 -6.99 -15.51
CA VAL A 18 7.51 -7.47 -14.59
C VAL A 18 8.87 -7.47 -15.25
N LYS A 19 8.99 -8.00 -16.47
CA LYS A 19 10.27 -7.98 -17.23
C LYS A 19 10.79 -6.57 -17.41
N LYS A 20 9.94 -5.60 -17.74
CA LYS A 20 10.31 -4.19 -17.86
C LYS A 20 10.85 -3.62 -16.55
N TYR A 21 10.20 -3.90 -15.43
CA TYR A 21 10.64 -3.40 -14.12
C TYR A 21 11.92 -4.09 -13.64
N LEU A 22 12.06 -5.41 -13.84
CA LEU A 22 13.30 -6.12 -13.51
C LEU A 22 14.48 -5.57 -14.28
N ALA A 23 14.33 -5.33 -15.59
CA ALA A 23 15.38 -4.70 -16.40
C ALA A 23 15.76 -3.30 -15.88
N ALA A 24 14.76 -2.50 -15.46
CA ALA A 24 15.02 -1.18 -14.89
C ALA A 24 15.75 -1.27 -13.53
N LEU A 25 15.45 -2.26 -12.70
CA LEU A 25 16.14 -2.50 -11.42
C LEU A 25 17.58 -2.95 -11.62
N VAL A 26 17.85 -3.82 -12.63
CA VAL A 26 19.20 -4.23 -13.02
C VAL A 26 19.99 -3.02 -13.53
N ALA A 27 19.41 -2.21 -14.42
CA ALA A 27 20.05 -1.00 -14.94
C ALA A 27 20.43 -0.01 -13.84
N LYS A 28 19.61 0.08 -12.78
CA LYS A 28 19.88 0.89 -11.56
C LYS A 28 20.83 0.22 -10.57
N LYS A 29 21.34 -0.98 -10.88
CA LYS A 29 22.21 -1.78 -9.98
C LYS A 29 21.60 -2.04 -8.60
N LEU A 30 20.29 -2.21 -8.54
CA LEU A 30 19.56 -2.56 -7.32
C LEU A 30 19.43 -4.08 -7.15
N ILE A 31 19.41 -4.81 -8.27
CA ILE A 31 19.44 -6.28 -8.32
C ILE A 31 20.49 -6.73 -9.33
N GLY A 32 21.01 -7.94 -9.16
CA GLY A 32 21.85 -8.64 -10.13
C GLY A 32 21.04 -9.17 -11.33
N GLU A 33 21.71 -9.62 -12.38
CA GLU A 33 21.05 -10.25 -13.54
C GLU A 33 20.30 -11.54 -13.16
N ASP A 34 20.73 -12.20 -12.09
CA ASP A 34 20.12 -13.38 -11.49
C ASP A 34 18.89 -13.04 -10.60
N GLY A 35 18.56 -11.75 -10.46
CA GLY A 35 17.47 -11.25 -9.62
C GLY A 35 17.83 -11.11 -8.13
N THR A 36 19.08 -11.34 -7.75
CA THR A 36 19.51 -11.17 -6.35
C THR A 36 19.62 -9.69 -5.97
N PRO A 37 19.10 -9.26 -4.81
CA PRO A 37 19.25 -7.89 -4.34
C PRO A 37 20.72 -7.52 -4.11
N ILE A 38 21.16 -6.38 -4.67
CA ILE A 38 22.49 -5.81 -4.40
C ILE A 38 22.38 -4.91 -3.18
N LEU A 39 22.39 -5.51 -1.98
CA LEU A 39 22.26 -4.79 -0.72
C LEU A 39 23.62 -4.21 -0.30
N LYS A 40 23.71 -2.89 -0.19
CA LYS A 40 24.81 -2.21 0.48
C LYS A 40 24.47 -2.10 1.97
N TYR A 41 24.81 -3.10 2.76
CA TYR A 41 24.52 -3.20 4.20
C TYR A 41 25.06 -2.07 5.09
N LYS A 42 25.73 -1.06 4.55
CA LYS A 42 26.26 0.06 5.33
C LYS A 42 25.22 1.12 5.69
N ASP A 43 24.06 1.09 5.07
CA ASP A 43 23.03 2.10 5.31
C ASP A 43 22.10 1.62 6.44
N LYS A 44 22.14 2.32 7.56
CA LYS A 44 21.28 2.10 8.73
C LYS A 44 19.80 2.45 8.46
N ASN A 45 19.48 2.93 7.27
CA ASN A 45 18.16 3.41 6.89
C ASN A 45 17.37 2.31 6.17
N PHE A 46 16.91 1.31 6.90
CA PHE A 46 15.94 0.33 6.42
C PHE A 46 14.67 0.41 7.26
N PHE A 47 13.56 0.06 6.66
CA PHE A 47 12.29 -0.15 7.34
C PHE A 47 11.79 -1.57 7.04
N THR A 48 10.95 -2.10 7.90
CA THR A 48 10.30 -3.40 7.69
C THR A 48 8.98 -3.20 6.99
N LEU A 49 8.75 -3.98 5.94
CA LEU A 49 7.46 -4.03 5.25
C LEU A 49 6.79 -5.37 5.59
N PRO A 50 5.59 -5.37 6.18
CA PRO A 50 4.86 -6.61 6.47
C PRO A 50 4.59 -7.39 5.18
N ASN A 51 4.88 -8.70 5.18
CA ASN A 51 4.67 -9.55 3.99
C ASN A 51 3.18 -9.64 3.61
N GLU A 52 2.30 -9.57 4.58
CA GLU A 52 0.85 -9.65 4.42
C GLU A 52 0.29 -8.53 3.53
N VAL A 53 0.97 -7.39 3.44
CA VAL A 53 0.52 -6.26 2.59
C VAL A 53 0.40 -6.64 1.12
N PHE A 54 1.19 -7.63 0.65
CA PHE A 54 1.10 -8.13 -0.72
C PHE A 54 -0.20 -8.88 -0.99
N LEU A 55 -0.81 -9.50 0.04
CA LEU A 55 -2.07 -10.22 -0.06
C LEU A 55 -3.26 -9.26 -0.22
N LEU A 56 -3.12 -8.02 0.22
CA LEU A 56 -4.16 -6.99 0.12
C LEU A 56 -4.36 -6.44 -1.30
N ARG A 57 -3.50 -6.81 -2.26
CA ARG A 57 -3.59 -6.40 -3.68
C ARG A 57 -3.69 -4.89 -3.86
N LEU A 58 -2.93 -4.13 -3.08
CA LEU A 58 -2.93 -2.67 -3.17
C LEU A 58 -2.52 -2.22 -4.59
N PRO A 59 -3.18 -1.20 -5.15
CA PRO A 59 -2.67 -0.54 -6.34
C PRO A 59 -1.25 -0.01 -6.10
N PRO A 60 -0.37 0.00 -7.12
CA PRO A 60 1.02 0.42 -6.97
C PRO A 60 1.20 1.79 -6.30
N SER A 61 0.30 2.74 -6.56
CA SER A 61 0.33 4.08 -5.94
C SER A 61 0.04 4.02 -4.43
N ALA A 62 -0.95 3.24 -4.00
CA ALA A 62 -1.28 3.06 -2.58
C ALA A 62 -0.17 2.30 -1.85
N PHE A 63 0.37 1.23 -2.47
CA PHE A 63 1.51 0.50 -1.94
C PHE A 63 2.74 1.39 -1.74
N MET A 64 3.08 2.22 -2.74
CA MET A 64 4.21 3.15 -2.66
C MET A 64 4.05 4.15 -1.52
N ILE A 65 2.83 4.68 -1.33
CA ILE A 65 2.55 5.62 -0.24
C ILE A 65 2.63 4.92 1.11
N TYR A 66 2.08 3.72 1.24
CA TYR A 66 2.16 2.94 2.47
C TYR A 66 3.62 2.64 2.86
N ALA A 67 4.44 2.20 1.90
CA ALA A 67 5.87 1.98 2.11
C ALA A 67 6.61 3.27 2.51
N TYR A 68 6.25 4.42 1.91
CA TYR A 68 6.82 5.71 2.28
C TYR A 68 6.44 6.13 3.70
N LEU A 69 5.18 5.94 4.11
CA LEU A 69 4.75 6.25 5.48
C LEU A 69 5.48 5.39 6.51
N LEU A 70 5.66 4.08 6.25
CA LEU A 70 6.47 3.18 7.07
C LEU A 70 7.95 3.60 7.14
N LEU A 71 8.50 4.17 6.06
CA LEU A 71 9.88 4.65 6.04
C LEU A 71 10.10 5.83 6.98
N ILE A 72 9.11 6.74 7.08
CA ILE A 72 9.22 8.01 7.81
C ILE A 72 8.51 8.01 9.17
N GLU A 73 7.86 6.92 9.56
CA GLU A 73 7.17 6.84 10.85
C GLU A 73 8.14 6.92 12.03
N ASP A 74 7.69 7.47 13.12
CA ASP A 74 8.30 7.22 14.43
C ASP A 74 7.93 5.80 14.87
N ARG A 75 8.91 4.91 14.92
CA ARG A 75 8.73 3.48 15.25
C ARG A 75 8.18 3.23 16.65
N ARG A 76 8.19 4.22 17.54
CA ARG A 76 7.65 4.10 18.89
C ARG A 76 6.17 4.42 18.95
N THR A 77 5.73 5.40 18.17
CA THR A 77 4.34 5.86 18.14
C THR A 77 3.57 5.39 16.91
N HIS A 78 4.28 4.85 15.91
CA HIS A 78 3.75 4.50 14.59
C HIS A 78 3.05 5.67 13.88
N THR A 79 3.54 6.89 14.12
CA THR A 79 2.95 8.11 13.57
C THR A 79 3.92 8.89 12.69
N CYS A 80 3.38 9.64 11.73
CA CYS A 80 4.13 10.60 10.92
C CYS A 80 3.24 11.77 10.46
N HIS A 81 3.86 12.89 10.04
CA HIS A 81 3.15 14.14 9.74
C HIS A 81 3.45 14.73 8.34
N PRO A 82 3.61 13.93 7.28
CA PRO A 82 3.89 14.52 5.97
C PRO A 82 2.67 15.23 5.40
N SER A 83 2.91 16.32 4.64
CA SER A 83 1.87 16.93 3.81
C SER A 83 1.62 16.06 2.56
N TYR A 84 0.46 16.22 1.92
CA TYR A 84 0.20 15.56 0.61
C TYR A 84 1.26 15.94 -0.44
N ASN A 85 1.75 17.18 -0.42
CA ASN A 85 2.80 17.61 -1.34
C ASN A 85 4.13 16.90 -1.04
N THR A 86 4.46 16.69 0.24
CA THR A 86 5.65 15.93 0.65
C THR A 86 5.57 14.49 0.21
N ILE A 87 4.42 13.82 0.41
CA ILE A 87 4.19 12.45 -0.05
C ILE A 87 4.31 12.37 -1.58
N ALA A 88 3.64 13.29 -2.30
CA ALA A 88 3.67 13.34 -3.75
C ALA A 88 5.10 13.49 -4.31
N ALA A 89 5.87 14.42 -3.73
CA ALA A 89 7.26 14.64 -4.12
C ALA A 89 8.15 13.41 -3.87
N ALA A 90 8.00 12.77 -2.71
CA ALA A 90 8.80 11.61 -2.33
C ALA A 90 8.47 10.37 -3.16
N THR A 91 7.20 10.17 -3.54
CA THR A 91 6.74 9.01 -4.30
C THR A 91 6.73 9.21 -5.82
N GLY A 92 6.93 10.45 -6.29
CA GLY A 92 6.82 10.79 -7.71
C GLY A 92 5.39 10.74 -8.26
N LEU A 93 4.37 10.76 -7.38
CA LEU A 93 2.97 10.71 -7.76
C LEU A 93 2.35 12.10 -7.88
N ALA A 94 1.34 12.25 -8.74
CA ALA A 94 0.54 13.47 -8.77
C ALA A 94 -0.26 13.64 -7.46
N LYS A 95 -0.47 14.88 -7.02
CA LYS A 95 -1.20 15.20 -5.78
C LYS A 95 -2.57 14.54 -5.69
N ASN A 96 -3.35 14.56 -6.78
CA ASN A 96 -4.68 13.94 -6.80
C ASN A 96 -4.60 12.40 -6.64
N THR A 97 -3.60 11.75 -7.23
CA THR A 97 -3.34 10.33 -7.06
C THR A 97 -2.94 10.04 -5.60
N THR A 98 -2.10 10.89 -5.03
CA THR A 98 -1.69 10.79 -3.62
C THR A 98 -2.90 10.85 -2.69
N MET A 99 -3.80 11.82 -2.88
CA MET A 99 -5.01 11.95 -2.06
C MET A 99 -5.93 10.73 -2.18
N LYS A 100 -6.18 10.25 -3.41
CA LYS A 100 -6.99 9.04 -3.65
C LYS A 100 -6.38 7.80 -2.99
N SER A 101 -5.08 7.63 -3.11
CA SER A 101 -4.38 6.47 -2.54
C SER A 101 -4.31 6.52 -1.01
N VAL A 102 -4.16 7.70 -0.41
CA VAL A 102 -4.26 7.87 1.05
C VAL A 102 -5.67 7.51 1.54
N ASN A 103 -6.73 7.98 0.85
CA ASN A 103 -8.10 7.62 1.21
C ASN A 103 -8.33 6.11 1.10
N MET A 104 -7.79 5.45 0.08
CA MET A 104 -7.86 3.99 -0.05
C MET A 104 -7.19 3.27 1.13
N LEU A 105 -6.00 3.71 1.55
CA LEU A 105 -5.32 3.13 2.72
C LEU A 105 -6.13 3.32 4.01
N LEU A 106 -6.80 4.47 4.16
CA LEU A 106 -7.71 4.76 5.27
C LEU A 106 -8.94 3.83 5.24
N GLU A 107 -9.60 3.69 4.08
CA GLU A 107 -10.77 2.81 3.89
C GLU A 107 -10.44 1.33 4.12
N MET A 108 -9.21 0.93 3.80
CA MET A 108 -8.72 -0.43 4.07
C MET A 108 -8.32 -0.64 5.53
N GLY A 109 -8.23 0.40 6.35
CA GLY A 109 -7.84 0.30 7.75
C GLY A 109 -6.33 0.07 7.95
N LEU A 110 -5.48 0.45 6.98
CA LEU A 110 -4.02 0.39 7.11
C LEU A 110 -3.44 1.60 7.83
N ILE A 111 -4.16 2.72 7.78
CA ILE A 111 -3.80 3.97 8.44
C ILE A 111 -5.02 4.65 9.03
N THR A 112 -4.81 5.51 10.02
CA THR A 112 -5.76 6.57 10.36
C THR A 112 -5.20 7.93 9.96
N VAL A 113 -6.08 8.90 9.74
CA VAL A 113 -5.70 10.26 9.35
C VAL A 113 -6.45 11.25 10.22
N GLU A 114 -5.71 12.02 11.00
CA GLU A 114 -6.26 13.10 11.81
C GLU A 114 -5.82 14.45 11.26
N SER A 115 -6.76 15.38 11.11
CA SER A 115 -6.43 16.74 10.69
C SER A 115 -5.88 17.53 11.86
N SER A 116 -4.68 18.08 11.71
CA SER A 116 -4.15 19.03 12.66
C SER A 116 -4.51 20.48 12.30
N SER A 117 -4.53 21.34 13.30
CA SER A 117 -4.67 22.78 13.11
C SER A 117 -3.79 23.48 14.13
N TYR A 118 -3.29 24.66 13.77
CA TYR A 118 -2.52 25.52 14.67
C TYR A 118 -3.04 26.94 14.61
N PHE A 119 -2.80 27.71 15.66
CA PHE A 119 -3.08 29.13 15.70
C PHE A 119 -1.78 29.91 15.46
N ASP A 120 -1.85 30.91 14.61
CA ASP A 120 -0.71 31.81 14.43
C ASP A 120 -0.62 32.83 15.57
N LYS A 121 0.43 33.69 15.51
CA LYS A 121 0.65 34.74 16.50
C LYS A 121 -0.47 35.81 16.58
N HIS A 122 -1.39 35.81 15.61
CA HIS A 122 -2.56 36.70 15.56
C HIS A 122 -3.84 35.99 16.00
N GLY A 123 -3.75 34.74 16.48
CA GLY A 123 -4.90 33.93 16.90
C GLY A 123 -5.75 33.36 15.75
N LEU A 124 -5.26 33.44 14.51
CA LEU A 124 -5.94 32.85 13.36
C LEU A 124 -5.64 31.36 13.28
N LYS A 125 -6.71 30.56 13.10
CA LYS A 125 -6.61 29.10 12.97
C LYS A 125 -6.23 28.70 11.56
N TRP A 126 -5.12 28.00 11.43
CA TRP A 126 -4.63 27.45 10.17
C TRP A 126 -4.71 25.92 10.17
N LYS A 127 -4.93 25.34 8.99
CA LYS A 127 -4.85 23.90 8.80
C LYS A 127 -3.40 23.47 8.82
N GLY A 128 -3.06 22.57 9.74
CA GLY A 128 -1.76 21.92 9.81
C GLY A 128 -1.63 20.73 8.85
N ASN A 129 -0.51 20.02 8.96
CA ASN A 129 -0.34 18.75 8.28
C ASN A 129 -1.23 17.68 8.91
N ASN A 130 -1.60 16.67 8.12
CA ASN A 130 -2.29 15.51 8.66
C ASN A 130 -1.33 14.72 9.56
N LEU A 131 -1.86 14.17 10.65
CA LEU A 131 -1.24 13.12 11.44
C LEU A 131 -1.71 11.78 10.88
N TYR A 132 -0.76 10.96 10.46
CA TYR A 132 -1.01 9.58 10.02
C TYR A 132 -0.56 8.64 11.13
N THR A 133 -1.43 7.72 11.54
CA THR A 133 -1.06 6.60 12.40
C THR A 133 -1.12 5.32 11.59
N ILE A 134 -0.05 4.55 11.57
CA ILE A 134 0.03 3.28 10.84
C ILE A 134 -0.51 2.19 11.75
N LEU A 135 -1.50 1.45 11.25
CA LEU A 135 -2.16 0.39 11.99
C LEU A 135 -1.48 -0.97 11.74
N PRO A 136 -1.53 -1.91 12.70
CA PRO A 136 -1.04 -3.27 12.51
C PRO A 136 -1.79 -3.97 11.36
N VAL A 137 -1.04 -4.49 10.38
CA VAL A 137 -1.61 -5.14 9.19
C VAL A 137 -2.48 -6.34 9.54
N GLY A 138 -2.19 -7.06 10.65
CA GLY A 138 -2.99 -8.19 11.09
C GLY A 138 -4.48 -7.86 11.24
N VAL A 139 -4.81 -6.72 11.84
CA VAL A 139 -6.21 -6.26 12.00
C VAL A 139 -6.88 -6.04 10.63
N THR A 140 -6.15 -5.42 9.70
CA THR A 140 -6.62 -5.21 8.33
C THR A 140 -6.85 -6.53 7.59
N MET A 141 -5.97 -7.52 7.80
CA MET A 141 -6.09 -8.84 7.19
C MET A 141 -7.33 -9.58 7.69
N ASP A 142 -7.65 -9.52 8.98
CA ASP A 142 -8.85 -10.15 9.53
C ASP A 142 -10.11 -9.56 8.88
N VAL A 143 -10.21 -8.25 8.78
CA VAL A 143 -11.33 -7.57 8.10
C VAL A 143 -11.39 -7.92 6.61
N PHE A 144 -10.24 -8.01 5.94
CA PHE A 144 -10.14 -8.38 4.54
C PHE A 144 -10.64 -9.80 4.30
N TYR A 145 -10.22 -10.78 5.11
CA TYR A 145 -10.68 -12.15 5.00
C TYR A 145 -12.17 -12.29 5.31
N GLN A 146 -12.69 -11.61 6.32
CA GLN A 146 -14.12 -11.60 6.63
C GLN A 146 -14.96 -11.07 5.45
N ARG A 147 -14.52 -10.00 4.80
CA ARG A 147 -15.19 -9.47 3.60
C ARG A 147 -15.15 -10.45 2.43
N GLN A 148 -14.03 -11.15 2.22
CA GLN A 148 -13.93 -12.17 1.16
C GLN A 148 -14.85 -13.36 1.43
N LEU A 149 -14.90 -13.86 2.66
CA LEU A 149 -15.80 -14.94 3.04
C LEU A 149 -17.25 -14.56 2.81
N HIS A 150 -17.66 -13.39 3.27
CA HIS A 150 -19.01 -12.87 3.05
C HIS A 150 -19.37 -12.75 1.56
N GLN A 151 -18.45 -12.27 0.72
CA GLN A 151 -18.67 -12.19 -0.73
C GLN A 151 -18.85 -13.59 -1.35
N LEU A 152 -18.05 -14.58 -0.93
CA LEU A 152 -18.18 -15.95 -1.41
C LEU A 152 -19.51 -16.57 -1.01
N GLU A 153 -20.02 -16.28 0.19
CA GLU A 153 -21.33 -16.73 0.65
C GLU A 153 -22.45 -16.14 -0.21
N LEU A 154 -22.41 -14.81 -0.45
CA LEU A 154 -23.39 -14.13 -1.33
C LEU A 154 -23.37 -14.71 -2.75
N ASP A 155 -22.19 -14.92 -3.31
CA ASP A 155 -22.05 -15.49 -4.66
C ASP A 155 -22.57 -16.93 -4.72
N ALA A 156 -22.38 -17.72 -3.66
CA ALA A 156 -22.89 -19.08 -3.57
C ALA A 156 -24.42 -19.11 -3.46
N GLU A 157 -24.99 -18.18 -2.69
CA GLU A 157 -26.45 -18.05 -2.56
C GLU A 157 -27.10 -17.60 -3.87
N LEU A 158 -26.51 -16.61 -4.55
CA LEU A 158 -26.96 -16.14 -5.85
C LEU A 158 -26.97 -17.29 -6.88
N ARG A 159 -25.92 -18.12 -6.91
CA ARG A 159 -25.87 -19.30 -7.80
C ARG A 159 -26.95 -20.33 -7.48
N ARG A 160 -27.31 -20.52 -6.20
CA ARG A 160 -28.41 -21.42 -5.81
C ARG A 160 -29.74 -20.90 -6.32
N VAL A 161 -30.03 -19.63 -6.12
CA VAL A 161 -31.29 -18.98 -6.58
C VAL A 161 -31.41 -19.07 -8.11
N LEU A 162 -30.33 -18.75 -8.85
CA LEU A 162 -30.33 -18.83 -10.31
C LEU A 162 -30.57 -20.26 -10.84
N ARG A 163 -30.03 -21.30 -10.18
CA ARG A 163 -30.30 -22.69 -10.57
C ARG A 163 -31.77 -23.06 -10.38
N GLN A 164 -32.39 -22.65 -9.28
CA GLN A 164 -33.80 -22.91 -9.03
C GLN A 164 -34.75 -22.24 -10.04
N GLN A 165 -34.34 -21.09 -10.62
CA GLN A 165 -35.14 -20.39 -11.65
C GLN A 165 -35.00 -21.01 -13.05
N VAL A 166 -33.98 -21.82 -13.33
CA VAL A 166 -33.77 -22.46 -14.63
C VAL A 166 -34.44 -23.85 -14.72
N GLU A 167 -34.82 -24.43 -13.58
CA GLU A 167 -35.50 -25.72 -13.49
C GLU A 167 -37.04 -25.63 -13.63
N TYR A 168 -37.58 -24.46 -13.89
CA TYR A 168 -38.99 -24.20 -14.23
C TYR A 168 -39.14 -23.75 -15.68
#